data_cf0d68f188acb4fde17261695213ce55
#
_entry.id   cf0d68f188acb4fde17261695213ce55
#
_cell.length_a   1.000
_cell.length_b   1.000
_cell.length_c   1.000
_cell.angle_alpha   90.00
_cell.angle_beta   90.00
_cell.angle_gamma   90.00
#
_symmetry.space_group_name_H-M   'P 1'
#
loop_
_entity.id
_entity.type
_entity.pdbx_description
1 polymer ?
#
loop_
_entity_poly.entity_id
_entity_poly.type
_entity_poly.pdbx_seq_one_letter_code
_entity_poly.pdbx_strand_id
1 'polypeptide(L)'
;MPLGQGLFRSGNVQGRLATQRFGTVWFDRTGLSADVPEHWVALDLATATTRPLAAAQAPAEELPVSTHGVDGDVWQSVPAPGGAVAVLSRVGDGKGQLFRPQVALSVLPGAHARKAVRCTAAACVDKAISAVQWRPGNAEVLFTIIDPALGLAQSIQRWNPATGQVRLVVQGRGLINGGRDPAARCGASAVALVCVTAEADRPPRLERIGLDDGTRQVLFDPNAELAADMARATPARLLQWSDARGRRYSGQFFAAHGTGAGKPPLFVTYYSCPGFVRGGVGDEWPLAALAQVGIAALCINQLPGYTMDAVERHGQGLAAVESAVALLSSQAGIDRTRVGMGGLSFGGAVTLWTATESNLLAAASVANPVVSPSYYLFGSMKGEPFLKGLRDMWGLGAPEQTPERWKVLSPAFKLERIRAPILFQHSEQEYLYALDYLIPLLRAQRAELYVFANEPHQKFQPQHKLAVYARNVDWFRFWLQDYQDAAPEKAAQYARWRAIKAALPSRGD
;
A
#
# COMPACT_ATOMS: atom_id res chain seq x y z
N MET A 1 13.32 -16.66 -6.07
CA MET A 1 13.85 -17.80 -6.80
C MET A 1 14.48 -17.30 -8.08
N PRO A 2 15.60 -17.87 -8.55
CA PRO A 2 16.11 -17.56 -9.88
C PRO A 2 15.10 -17.92 -10.95
N LEU A 3 15.05 -17.12 -12.02
CA LEU A 3 14.30 -17.46 -13.22
C LEU A 3 14.69 -18.85 -13.67
N GLY A 4 13.82 -19.76 -13.85
CA GLY A 4 14.11 -21.14 -14.28
C GLY A 4 13.93 -22.23 -13.23
N GLN A 5 13.79 -21.90 -11.95
CA GLN A 5 13.56 -22.92 -10.93
C GLN A 5 12.08 -23.28 -10.70
N GLY A 6 11.14 -22.66 -11.35
CA GLY A 6 9.73 -22.96 -11.15
C GLY A 6 8.83 -22.77 -12.35
N LEU A 7 9.22 -21.93 -13.30
CA LEU A 7 8.34 -21.45 -14.37
C LEU A 7 8.25 -22.40 -15.58
N PHE A 8 9.27 -23.18 -15.85
CA PHE A 8 9.36 -24.02 -17.05
C PHE A 8 9.41 -25.52 -16.74
N ARG A 9 8.97 -25.93 -15.54
CA ARG A 9 8.84 -27.36 -15.23
C ARG A 9 7.58 -27.90 -15.89
N SER A 10 7.77 -28.70 -16.94
CA SER A 10 6.76 -29.66 -17.37
C SER A 10 6.77 -30.84 -16.41
N GLY A 11 5.63 -31.32 -15.97
CA GLY A 11 5.48 -32.47 -15.10
C GLY A 11 4.46 -32.29 -14.01
N ASN A 12 4.31 -33.30 -13.18
CA ASN A 12 3.40 -33.24 -12.03
C ASN A 12 4.10 -32.64 -10.81
N VAL A 13 3.55 -31.61 -10.24
CA VAL A 13 3.96 -31.04 -8.95
C VAL A 13 2.82 -31.30 -7.96
N GLN A 14 3.11 -32.02 -6.89
CA GLN A 14 2.10 -32.41 -5.88
C GLN A 14 0.87 -33.11 -6.50
N GLY A 15 1.08 -34.01 -7.48
CA GLY A 15 0.01 -34.73 -8.13
C GLY A 15 -0.80 -33.94 -9.18
N ARG A 16 -0.42 -32.69 -9.46
CA ARG A 16 -1.08 -31.85 -10.48
C ARG A 16 -0.13 -31.61 -11.67
N LEU A 17 -0.70 -31.59 -12.86
CA LEU A 17 0.05 -31.24 -14.07
C LEU A 17 0.58 -29.80 -13.95
N ALA A 18 1.89 -29.63 -14.00
CA ALA A 18 2.52 -28.31 -13.88
C ALA A 18 2.42 -27.48 -15.17
N THR A 19 2.11 -28.11 -16.30
CA THR A 19 1.93 -27.42 -17.58
C THR A 19 0.51 -26.89 -17.68
N GLN A 20 0.37 -25.61 -17.93
CA GLN A 20 -0.94 -24.96 -18.15
C GLN A 20 -1.03 -24.42 -19.58
N ARG A 21 -2.22 -24.50 -20.15
CA ARG A 21 -2.53 -23.85 -21.40
C ARG A 21 -2.49 -22.34 -21.21
N PHE A 22 -1.75 -21.64 -22.05
CA PHE A 22 -1.77 -20.19 -22.11
C PHE A 22 -3.11 -19.73 -22.71
N GLY A 23 -3.90 -18.95 -21.97
CA GLY A 23 -5.21 -18.47 -22.37
C GLY A 23 -5.82 -17.55 -21.33
N THR A 24 -7.09 -17.17 -21.50
CA THR A 24 -7.79 -16.24 -20.59
C THR A 24 -7.74 -16.68 -19.13
N VAL A 25 -7.90 -17.97 -18.87
CA VAL A 25 -7.81 -18.54 -17.50
C VAL A 25 -6.48 -18.24 -16.81
N TRP A 26 -5.38 -18.05 -17.55
CA TRP A 26 -4.09 -17.65 -16.97
C TRP A 26 -4.16 -16.28 -16.30
N PHE A 27 -4.90 -15.36 -16.90
CA PHE A 27 -5.01 -13.97 -16.44
C PHE A 27 -6.13 -13.76 -15.39
N ASP A 28 -7.08 -14.70 -15.35
CA ASP A 28 -8.21 -14.67 -14.41
C ASP A 28 -7.87 -15.39 -13.09
N ARG A 29 -6.64 -15.86 -12.92
CA ARG A 29 -6.19 -16.46 -11.66
C ARG A 29 -6.33 -15.44 -10.55
N THR A 30 -7.39 -15.56 -9.81
CA THR A 30 -7.50 -15.00 -8.46
C THR A 30 -6.49 -15.70 -7.55
N GLY A 31 -6.09 -15.06 -6.47
CA GLY A 31 -5.07 -15.62 -5.57
C GLY A 31 -5.39 -17.07 -5.16
N LEU A 32 -4.37 -17.82 -4.73
CA LEU A 32 -4.47 -19.23 -4.32
C LEU A 32 -5.57 -19.52 -3.28
N SER A 33 -6.07 -18.50 -2.61
CA SER A 33 -7.16 -18.59 -1.62
C SER A 33 -8.57 -18.33 -2.20
N ALA A 34 -8.71 -18.02 -3.48
CA ALA A 34 -10.02 -17.67 -4.04
C ALA A 34 -11.01 -18.84 -4.09
N ASP A 35 -10.49 -20.07 -4.16
CA ASP A 35 -11.30 -21.30 -4.20
C ASP A 35 -11.34 -22.00 -2.82
N VAL A 36 -10.81 -21.37 -1.78
CA VAL A 36 -10.88 -21.92 -0.41
C VAL A 36 -12.25 -21.60 0.15
N PRO A 37 -13.03 -22.63 0.56
CA PRO A 37 -14.33 -22.38 1.17
C PRO A 37 -14.20 -21.50 2.42
N GLU A 38 -15.08 -20.50 2.53
CA GLU A 38 -15.18 -19.73 3.76
C GLU A 38 -15.69 -20.59 4.90
N HIS A 39 -15.01 -20.53 6.03
CA HIS A 39 -15.41 -21.21 7.26
C HIS A 39 -15.83 -20.17 8.30
N TRP A 40 -17.09 -20.22 8.68
CA TRP A 40 -17.62 -19.38 9.74
C TRP A 40 -17.40 -20.05 11.09
N VAL A 41 -16.99 -19.27 12.07
CA VAL A 41 -16.69 -19.75 13.44
C VAL A 41 -17.37 -18.81 14.43
N ALA A 42 -18.12 -19.37 15.38
CA ALA A 42 -18.57 -18.62 16.54
C ALA A 42 -17.54 -18.71 17.66
N LEU A 43 -17.19 -17.56 18.24
CA LEU A 43 -16.37 -17.44 19.44
C LEU A 43 -17.28 -17.10 20.63
N ASP A 44 -17.29 -17.96 21.64
CA ASP A 44 -17.90 -17.66 22.92
C ASP A 44 -16.94 -16.78 23.74
N LEU A 45 -17.34 -15.54 24.01
CA LEU A 45 -16.49 -14.58 24.71
C LEU A 45 -16.31 -14.85 26.20
N ALA A 46 -17.23 -15.61 26.82
CA ALA A 46 -17.13 -15.93 28.23
C ALA A 46 -16.17 -17.11 28.49
N THR A 47 -16.15 -18.08 27.59
CA THR A 47 -15.34 -19.31 27.73
C THR A 47 -14.11 -19.30 26.85
N ALA A 48 -13.97 -18.32 25.94
CA ALA A 48 -12.95 -18.25 24.90
C ALA A 48 -12.89 -19.50 23.99
N THR A 49 -14.02 -20.23 23.88
CA THR A 49 -14.11 -21.42 23.03
C THR A 49 -14.68 -21.08 21.66
N THR A 50 -14.20 -21.81 20.65
CA THR A 50 -14.69 -21.66 19.28
C THR A 50 -15.49 -22.88 18.85
N ARG A 51 -16.51 -22.67 18.01
CA ARG A 51 -17.24 -23.74 17.32
C ARG A 51 -17.48 -23.39 15.86
N PRO A 52 -17.44 -24.35 14.95
CA PRO A 52 -17.83 -24.12 13.56
C PRO A 52 -19.31 -23.70 13.47
N LEU A 53 -19.62 -22.81 12.53
CA LEU A 53 -20.98 -22.45 12.13
C LEU A 53 -21.29 -23.11 10.80
N ALA A 54 -22.52 -23.65 10.67
CA ALA A 54 -23.05 -24.03 9.36
C ALA A 54 -23.29 -22.77 8.51
N ALA A 55 -23.20 -22.90 7.19
CA ALA A 55 -23.42 -21.78 6.25
C ALA A 55 -24.77 -21.06 6.48
N ALA A 56 -25.82 -21.79 6.86
CA ALA A 56 -27.13 -21.22 7.20
C ALA A 56 -27.13 -20.37 8.50
N GLN A 57 -26.09 -20.47 9.31
CA GLN A 57 -25.90 -19.70 10.55
C GLN A 57 -24.91 -18.55 10.35
N ALA A 58 -24.31 -18.40 9.17
CA ALA A 58 -23.52 -17.25 8.82
C ALA A 58 -24.36 -15.97 8.97
N PRO A 59 -23.74 -14.85 9.38
CA PRO A 59 -24.43 -13.56 9.37
C PRO A 59 -25.07 -13.31 8.00
N ALA A 60 -26.36 -13.00 8.00
CA ALA A 60 -27.05 -12.62 6.76
C ALA A 60 -26.34 -11.40 6.15
N GLU A 61 -26.14 -11.41 4.84
CA GLU A 61 -25.69 -10.25 4.10
C GLU A 61 -26.64 -9.08 4.40
N GLU A 62 -26.12 -7.94 4.87
CA GLU A 62 -26.96 -6.79 5.20
C GLU A 62 -27.72 -6.36 3.94
N LEU A 63 -29.03 -6.46 3.95
CA LEU A 63 -29.87 -6.03 2.84
C LEU A 63 -29.62 -4.54 2.54
N PRO A 64 -29.60 -4.14 1.26
CA PRO A 64 -29.42 -2.75 0.88
C PRO A 64 -30.53 -1.89 1.51
N VAL A 65 -30.11 -0.94 2.34
CA VAL A 65 -31.05 -0.02 3.01
C VAL A 65 -31.40 1.11 2.07
N SER A 66 -32.70 1.50 2.05
CA SER A 66 -33.13 2.66 1.28
C SER A 66 -32.42 3.93 1.78
N THR A 67 -31.74 4.61 0.88
CA THR A 67 -31.02 5.88 1.14
C THR A 67 -31.69 7.05 0.42
N HIS A 68 -32.97 6.94 0.06
CA HIS A 68 -33.73 8.05 -0.50
C HIS A 68 -33.72 9.26 0.45
N GLY A 69 -33.40 10.43 -0.07
CA GLY A 69 -33.28 11.65 0.73
C GLY A 69 -31.86 12.00 1.20
N VAL A 70 -30.86 11.23 0.75
CA VAL A 70 -29.43 11.58 0.87
C VAL A 70 -28.92 12.08 -0.47
N ASP A 71 -28.29 13.24 -0.48
CA ASP A 71 -27.67 13.79 -1.68
C ASP A 71 -26.34 13.09 -1.98
N GLY A 72 -26.10 12.80 -3.28
CA GLY A 72 -24.86 12.24 -3.75
C GLY A 72 -24.81 10.71 -3.81
N ASP A 73 -23.68 10.21 -4.26
CA ASP A 73 -23.44 8.78 -4.45
C ASP A 73 -23.10 8.12 -3.11
N VAL A 74 -23.90 7.13 -2.69
CA VAL A 74 -23.74 6.48 -1.39
C VAL A 74 -22.49 5.61 -1.38
N TRP A 75 -21.57 5.93 -0.46
CA TRP A 75 -20.36 5.18 -0.23
C TRP A 75 -20.54 4.05 0.79
N GLN A 76 -21.23 4.35 1.88
CA GLN A 76 -21.51 3.40 2.96
C GLN A 76 -22.83 3.75 3.65
N SER A 77 -23.59 2.75 4.04
CA SER A 77 -24.79 2.93 4.87
C SER A 77 -24.81 1.91 6.00
N VAL A 78 -25.28 2.34 7.19
CA VAL A 78 -25.30 1.50 8.40
C VAL A 78 -26.62 1.75 9.13
N PRO A 79 -27.51 0.74 9.17
CA PRO A 79 -28.78 0.84 9.90
C PRO A 79 -28.55 0.76 11.41
N ALA A 80 -29.36 1.49 12.16
CA ALA A 80 -29.50 1.34 13.60
C ALA A 80 -30.68 0.38 13.93
N PRO A 81 -30.67 -0.26 15.10
CA PRO A 81 -31.78 -1.09 15.55
C PRO A 81 -33.14 -0.37 15.59
N GLY A 82 -33.14 0.96 15.72
CA GLY A 82 -34.35 1.82 15.72
C GLY A 82 -34.79 2.29 14.32
N GLY A 83 -34.19 1.77 13.23
CA GLY A 83 -34.55 2.11 11.85
C GLY A 83 -33.92 3.40 11.31
N ALA A 84 -33.14 4.14 12.09
CA ALA A 84 -32.32 5.22 11.58
C ALA A 84 -31.14 4.66 10.75
N VAL A 85 -30.63 5.43 9.78
CA VAL A 85 -29.53 4.98 8.91
C VAL A 85 -28.45 6.04 8.88
N ALA A 86 -27.23 5.69 9.29
CA ALA A 86 -26.05 6.53 9.10
C ALA A 86 -25.49 6.29 7.69
N VAL A 87 -25.19 7.35 6.97
CA VAL A 87 -24.81 7.31 5.55
C VAL A 87 -23.57 8.17 5.34
N LEU A 88 -22.60 7.60 4.61
CA LEU A 88 -21.53 8.35 3.95
C LEU A 88 -21.87 8.46 2.47
N SER A 89 -21.98 9.67 1.97
CA SER A 89 -22.16 9.94 0.53
C SER A 89 -20.98 10.73 -0.02
N ARG A 90 -20.58 10.45 -1.26
CA ARG A 90 -19.49 11.17 -1.92
C ARG A 90 -19.86 12.63 -2.17
N VAL A 91 -18.90 13.51 -1.94
CA VAL A 91 -19.04 14.94 -2.23
C VAL A 91 -18.43 15.26 -3.58
N GLY A 92 -19.13 16.06 -4.39
CA GLY A 92 -18.68 16.45 -5.72
C GLY A 92 -18.93 15.39 -6.79
N ASP A 93 -18.22 15.52 -7.92
CA ASP A 93 -18.38 14.64 -9.10
C ASP A 93 -17.64 13.29 -9.00
N GLY A 94 -16.99 13.04 -7.88
CA GLY A 94 -16.19 11.82 -7.62
C GLY A 94 -14.91 11.71 -8.44
N LYS A 95 -14.65 12.63 -9.39
CA LYS A 95 -13.41 12.63 -10.14
C LYS A 95 -12.22 12.94 -9.26
N GLY A 96 -11.18 12.16 -9.37
CA GLY A 96 -9.97 12.35 -8.57
C GLY A 96 -10.06 11.89 -7.11
N GLN A 97 -11.12 11.19 -6.70
CA GLN A 97 -11.33 10.75 -5.32
C GLN A 97 -11.31 9.22 -5.15
N LEU A 98 -10.56 8.51 -6.00
CA LEU A 98 -10.65 7.05 -6.10
C LEU A 98 -10.31 6.31 -4.79
N PHE A 99 -9.32 6.80 -4.03
CA PHE A 99 -8.79 6.07 -2.87
C PHE A 99 -9.22 6.63 -1.52
N ARG A 100 -9.58 7.91 -1.45
CA ARG A 100 -10.02 8.59 -0.22
C ARG A 100 -10.99 9.70 -0.57
N PRO A 101 -12.22 9.34 -0.95
CA PRO A 101 -13.20 10.34 -1.30
C PRO A 101 -13.51 11.22 -0.09
N GLN A 102 -13.66 12.50 -0.33
CA GLN A 102 -14.34 13.36 0.61
C GLN A 102 -15.80 12.95 0.65
N VAL A 103 -16.31 12.71 1.84
CA VAL A 103 -17.67 12.24 2.04
C VAL A 103 -18.43 13.14 2.99
N ALA A 104 -19.73 13.24 2.79
CA ALA A 104 -20.67 13.83 3.73
C ALA A 104 -21.20 12.74 4.65
N LEU A 105 -21.15 12.99 5.96
CA LEU A 105 -21.81 12.17 6.96
C LEU A 105 -23.21 12.68 7.21
N SER A 106 -24.20 11.81 7.07
CA SER A 106 -25.61 12.13 7.28
C SER A 106 -26.34 11.00 8.02
N VAL A 107 -27.47 11.31 8.65
CA VAL A 107 -28.36 10.33 9.27
C VAL A 107 -29.76 10.53 8.72
N LEU A 108 -30.37 9.47 8.21
CA LEU A 108 -31.79 9.36 7.98
C LEU A 108 -32.46 8.90 9.29
N PRO A 109 -33.32 9.69 9.92
CA PRO A 109 -33.85 9.38 11.26
C PRO A 109 -34.85 8.20 11.28
N GLY A 110 -35.21 7.64 10.15
CA GLY A 110 -36.08 6.47 10.02
C GLY A 110 -36.19 5.99 8.60
N ALA A 111 -36.67 4.78 8.39
CA ALA A 111 -36.75 4.10 7.08
C ALA A 111 -37.60 4.88 6.04
N HIS A 112 -38.50 5.76 6.45
CA HIS A 112 -39.35 6.57 5.58
C HIS A 112 -38.98 8.08 5.61
N ALA A 113 -37.89 8.43 6.24
CA ALA A 113 -37.43 9.81 6.29
C ALA A 113 -37.05 10.30 4.89
N ARG A 114 -37.60 11.44 4.48
CA ARG A 114 -37.33 12.07 3.18
C ARG A 114 -36.20 13.11 3.24
N LYS A 115 -35.68 13.40 4.43
CA LYS A 115 -34.63 14.39 4.65
C LYS A 115 -33.63 13.86 5.65
N ALA A 116 -32.37 13.83 5.25
CA ALA A 116 -31.28 13.47 6.11
C ALA A 116 -30.83 14.64 7.01
N VAL A 117 -30.40 14.34 8.21
CA VAL A 117 -29.67 15.26 9.09
C VAL A 117 -28.19 15.15 8.73
N ARG A 118 -27.61 16.23 8.23
CA ARG A 118 -26.19 16.25 7.84
C ARG A 118 -25.31 16.74 8.99
N CYS A 119 -24.17 16.11 9.19
CA CYS A 119 -23.14 16.59 10.09
C CYS A 119 -22.42 17.80 9.47
N THR A 120 -22.59 18.98 10.08
CA THR A 120 -22.00 20.26 9.65
C THR A 120 -20.82 20.71 10.50
N ALA A 121 -20.46 19.94 11.53
CA ALA A 121 -19.33 20.26 12.38
C ALA A 121 -18.00 20.20 11.60
N ALA A 122 -17.01 21.00 11.98
CA ALA A 122 -15.70 21.04 11.34
C ALA A 122 -14.98 19.66 11.29
N ALA A 123 -15.30 18.77 12.24
CA ALA A 123 -14.80 17.40 12.25
C ALA A 123 -15.44 16.50 11.18
N CYS A 124 -16.53 16.92 10.53
CA CYS A 124 -17.21 16.16 9.47
C CYS A 124 -16.98 16.75 8.08
N VAL A 125 -16.76 18.06 7.99
CA VAL A 125 -16.69 18.78 6.72
C VAL A 125 -15.30 18.65 6.14
N ASP A 126 -15.21 18.34 4.83
CA ASP A 126 -13.96 18.19 4.08
C ASP A 126 -12.97 17.17 4.70
N LYS A 127 -13.52 16.12 5.29
CA LYS A 127 -12.74 15.04 5.92
C LYS A 127 -12.84 13.74 5.10
N ALA A 128 -11.74 12.98 5.10
CA ALA A 128 -11.73 11.61 4.61
C ALA A 128 -12.27 10.68 5.72
N ILE A 129 -13.59 10.53 5.79
CA ILE A 129 -14.25 9.60 6.72
C ILE A 129 -14.25 8.22 6.06
N SER A 130 -13.59 7.24 6.71
CA SER A 130 -13.41 5.91 6.16
C SER A 130 -14.42 4.88 6.66
N ALA A 131 -14.98 5.07 7.83
CA ALA A 131 -15.92 4.14 8.44
C ALA A 131 -16.93 4.85 9.30
N VAL A 132 -18.15 4.28 9.39
CA VAL A 132 -19.24 4.75 10.24
C VAL A 132 -19.91 3.57 10.92
N GLN A 133 -20.31 3.76 12.19
CA GLN A 133 -21.09 2.76 12.95
C GLN A 133 -21.90 3.45 14.06
N TRP A 134 -22.95 2.79 14.53
CA TRP A 134 -23.72 3.27 15.67
C TRP A 134 -23.07 2.87 17.01
N ARG A 135 -23.14 3.76 17.99
CA ARG A 135 -22.85 3.42 19.39
C ARG A 135 -23.99 2.56 19.92
N PRO A 136 -23.74 1.31 20.35
CA PRO A 136 -24.80 0.46 20.89
C PRO A 136 -25.52 1.10 22.08
N GLY A 137 -26.86 1.01 22.10
CA GLY A 137 -27.69 1.57 23.17
C GLY A 137 -27.77 3.10 23.21
N ASN A 138 -27.29 3.79 22.17
CA ASN A 138 -27.26 5.25 22.09
C ASN A 138 -27.60 5.73 20.68
N ALA A 139 -28.04 6.96 20.54
CA ALA A 139 -28.32 7.60 19.24
C ALA A 139 -27.10 8.32 18.64
N GLU A 140 -25.90 8.01 19.11
CA GLU A 140 -24.65 8.58 18.61
C GLU A 140 -24.07 7.73 17.46
N VAL A 141 -23.54 8.42 16.46
CA VAL A 141 -22.79 7.82 15.35
C VAL A 141 -21.30 7.96 15.64
N LEU A 142 -20.58 6.84 15.60
CA LEU A 142 -19.13 6.78 15.65
C LEU A 142 -18.60 6.82 14.22
N PHE A 143 -17.58 7.62 13.95
CA PHE A 143 -16.97 7.69 12.63
C PHE A 143 -15.46 7.85 12.71
N THR A 144 -14.77 7.24 11.74
CA THR A 144 -13.31 7.25 11.64
C THR A 144 -12.86 8.22 10.57
N ILE A 145 -11.97 9.12 10.94
CA ILE A 145 -11.30 10.06 10.01
C ILE A 145 -9.89 9.57 9.75
N ILE A 146 -9.44 9.65 8.50
CA ILE A 146 -8.03 9.47 8.10
C ILE A 146 -7.44 10.85 7.83
N ASP A 147 -6.31 11.17 8.47
CA ASP A 147 -5.64 12.45 8.27
C ASP A 147 -4.36 12.27 7.42
N PRO A 148 -4.37 12.74 6.17
CA PRO A 148 -3.19 12.68 5.30
C PRO A 148 -2.01 13.50 5.82
N ALA A 149 -2.26 14.59 6.54
CA ALA A 149 -1.21 15.41 7.12
C ALA A 149 -0.52 14.69 8.28
N LEU A 150 -1.22 13.82 8.99
CA LEU A 150 -0.68 13.02 10.08
C LEU A 150 -0.21 11.62 9.65
N GLY A 151 0.25 11.47 8.40
CA GLY A 151 0.78 10.19 7.91
C GLY A 151 -0.29 9.10 7.76
N LEU A 152 -1.53 9.48 7.46
CA LEU A 152 -2.70 8.61 7.39
C LEU A 152 -3.14 8.07 8.76
N ALA A 153 -2.76 8.74 9.83
CA ALA A 153 -3.25 8.41 11.16
C ALA A 153 -4.77 8.58 11.24
N GLN A 154 -5.38 7.71 12.03
CA GLN A 154 -6.82 7.70 12.24
C GLN A 154 -7.21 8.34 13.55
N SER A 155 -8.39 8.95 13.56
CA SER A 155 -9.10 9.37 14.77
C SER A 155 -10.52 8.84 14.73
N ILE A 156 -11.10 8.54 15.90
CA ILE A 156 -12.51 8.19 16.03
C ILE A 156 -13.23 9.33 16.74
N GLN A 157 -14.32 9.75 16.11
CA GLN A 157 -15.21 10.78 16.60
C GLN A 157 -16.56 10.16 16.96
N ARG A 158 -17.33 10.82 17.82
CA ARG A 158 -18.75 10.53 18.05
C ARG A 158 -19.59 11.76 17.75
N TRP A 159 -20.68 11.57 17.04
CA TRP A 159 -21.62 12.59 16.64
C TRP A 159 -23.02 12.27 17.14
N ASN A 160 -23.65 13.23 17.79
CA ASN A 160 -25.07 13.19 18.16
C ASN A 160 -25.88 13.94 17.09
N PRO A 161 -26.66 13.27 16.24
CA PRO A 161 -27.43 13.92 15.17
C PRO A 161 -28.53 14.87 15.67
N ALA A 162 -29.08 14.63 16.88
CA ALA A 162 -30.14 15.45 17.43
C ALA A 162 -29.63 16.83 17.95
N THR A 163 -28.41 16.87 18.46
CA THR A 163 -27.80 18.09 18.99
C THR A 163 -26.77 18.72 18.06
N GLY A 164 -26.34 18.00 17.03
CA GLY A 164 -25.26 18.39 16.15
C GLY A 164 -23.85 18.27 16.77
N GLN A 165 -23.75 17.92 18.07
CA GLN A 165 -22.48 17.90 18.79
C GLN A 165 -21.58 16.77 18.31
N VAL A 166 -20.31 17.08 18.01
CA VAL A 166 -19.24 16.11 17.72
C VAL A 166 -18.18 16.17 18.82
N ARG A 167 -17.71 15.00 19.26
CA ARG A 167 -16.64 14.88 20.25
C ARG A 167 -15.59 13.88 19.77
N LEU A 168 -14.30 14.20 20.00
CA LEU A 168 -13.19 13.28 19.80
C LEU A 168 -13.28 12.17 20.85
N VAL A 169 -13.23 10.91 20.40
CA VAL A 169 -13.07 9.74 21.27
C VAL A 169 -11.58 9.44 21.45
N VAL A 170 -10.86 9.31 20.34
CA VAL A 170 -9.43 8.98 20.38
C VAL A 170 -8.72 9.50 19.12
N GLN A 171 -7.49 9.99 19.30
CA GLN A 171 -6.55 10.31 18.24
C GLN A 171 -5.46 9.23 18.22
N GLY A 172 -5.28 8.55 17.08
CA GLY A 172 -4.18 7.61 16.86
C GLY A 172 -2.94 8.29 16.27
N ARG A 173 -1.81 7.60 16.37
CA ARG A 173 -0.57 7.89 15.62
C ARG A 173 -0.43 7.02 14.38
N GLY A 174 -1.40 6.16 14.13
CA GLY A 174 -1.50 5.23 13.01
C GLY A 174 -2.92 4.73 12.86
N LEU A 175 -3.10 3.45 12.54
CA LEU A 175 -4.41 2.83 12.40
C LEU A 175 -5.03 2.50 13.77
N ILE A 176 -6.34 2.69 13.86
CA ILE A 176 -7.16 2.35 15.03
C ILE A 176 -8.17 1.25 14.68
N ASN A 177 -8.58 1.13 13.42
CA ASN A 177 -9.71 0.31 12.98
C ASN A 177 -9.34 -1.02 12.30
N GLY A 178 -8.30 -1.68 12.73
CA GLY A 178 -8.16 -3.09 12.34
C GLY A 178 -7.39 -3.40 11.08
N GLY A 179 -6.37 -2.71 10.74
CA GLY A 179 -5.44 -3.24 9.78
C GLY A 179 -5.44 -2.59 8.38
N ARG A 180 -5.43 -3.42 7.32
CA ARG A 180 -5.23 -2.92 5.95
C ARG A 180 -6.48 -2.30 5.32
N ASP A 181 -7.66 -2.70 5.77
CA ASP A 181 -8.91 -2.13 5.29
C ASP A 181 -9.25 -0.85 6.08
N PRO A 182 -9.13 0.33 5.48
CA PRO A 182 -9.45 1.58 6.17
C PRO A 182 -10.94 1.73 6.50
N ALA A 183 -11.81 0.94 5.87
CA ALA A 183 -13.25 0.91 6.14
C ALA A 183 -13.62 -0.10 7.25
N ALA A 184 -12.67 -0.90 7.75
CA ALA A 184 -12.91 -1.80 8.87
C ALA A 184 -13.36 -1.02 10.10
N ARG A 185 -14.18 -1.66 10.92
CA ARG A 185 -14.74 -1.06 12.14
C ARG A 185 -14.19 -1.77 13.37
N CYS A 186 -14.10 -1.03 14.46
CA CYS A 186 -13.87 -1.63 15.77
C CYS A 186 -15.15 -2.34 16.24
N GLY A 187 -15.00 -3.40 17.02
CA GLY A 187 -16.11 -3.91 17.82
C GLY A 187 -16.58 -2.83 18.80
N ALA A 188 -17.88 -2.57 18.91
CA ALA A 188 -18.41 -1.52 19.76
C ALA A 188 -19.36 -2.05 20.81
N SER A 189 -19.26 -1.49 22.01
CA SER A 189 -20.24 -1.60 23.09
C SER A 189 -20.79 -0.22 23.44
N ALA A 190 -21.71 -0.15 24.41
CA ALA A 190 -22.22 1.12 24.91
C ALA A 190 -21.14 2.02 25.52
N VAL A 191 -20.03 1.46 26.01
CA VAL A 191 -19.01 2.17 26.81
C VAL A 191 -17.60 2.13 26.22
N ALA A 192 -17.31 1.22 25.29
CA ALA A 192 -15.98 1.04 24.77
C ALA A 192 -15.96 0.50 23.33
N LEU A 193 -14.83 0.73 22.64
CA LEU A 193 -14.44 0.08 21.40
C LEU A 193 -13.40 -1.00 21.71
N VAL A 194 -13.37 -2.05 20.89
CA VAL A 194 -12.29 -3.02 20.81
C VAL A 194 -11.73 -2.96 19.38
N CYS A 195 -10.49 -2.52 19.27
CA CYS A 195 -9.87 -2.14 18.01
C CYS A 195 -8.54 -2.88 17.80
N VAL A 196 -8.21 -3.20 16.55
CA VAL A 196 -6.86 -3.59 16.19
C VAL A 196 -6.08 -2.33 15.85
N THR A 197 -5.13 -1.93 16.65
CA THR A 197 -4.36 -0.69 16.48
C THR A 197 -2.94 -0.99 16.01
N ALA A 198 -2.38 -0.12 15.17
CA ALA A 198 -1.01 -0.23 14.68
C ALA A 198 -0.41 1.16 14.43
N GLU A 199 0.89 1.32 14.71
CA GLU A 199 1.64 2.54 14.42
C GLU A 199 2.80 2.22 13.47
N ALA A 200 3.47 3.19 12.91
CA ALA A 200 4.49 2.95 11.87
C ALA A 200 5.59 1.97 12.31
N ASP A 201 6.00 2.04 13.55
CA ASP A 201 7.03 1.20 14.20
C ASP A 201 6.45 0.25 15.27
N ARG A 202 5.13 0.19 15.42
CA ARG A 202 4.48 -0.67 16.39
C ARG A 202 3.49 -1.61 15.71
N PRO A 203 3.71 -2.94 15.76
CA PRO A 203 2.87 -3.94 15.12
C PRO A 203 1.43 -3.93 15.61
N PRO A 204 0.50 -4.55 14.85
CA PRO A 204 -0.90 -4.66 15.24
C PRO A 204 -1.10 -5.35 16.60
N ARG A 205 -1.96 -4.77 17.43
CA ARG A 205 -2.39 -5.28 18.74
C ARG A 205 -3.86 -4.97 18.98
N LEU A 206 -4.51 -5.73 19.84
CA LEU A 206 -5.90 -5.51 20.22
C LEU A 206 -5.96 -4.58 21.43
N GLU A 207 -6.70 -3.50 21.32
CA GLU A 207 -6.89 -2.52 22.37
C GLU A 207 -8.37 -2.27 22.67
N ARG A 208 -8.68 -2.09 23.94
CA ARG A 208 -9.93 -1.49 24.41
C ARG A 208 -9.75 0.02 24.50
N ILE A 209 -10.72 0.77 23.97
CA ILE A 209 -10.73 2.24 23.99
C ILE A 209 -12.05 2.71 24.61
N GLY A 210 -12.00 3.46 25.72
CA GLY A 210 -13.18 4.04 26.35
C GLY A 210 -13.85 5.09 25.46
N LEU A 211 -15.17 5.03 25.29
CA LEU A 211 -15.91 5.96 24.42
C LEU A 211 -16.08 7.36 25.02
N ASP A 212 -16.06 7.46 26.33
CA ASP A 212 -16.31 8.75 27.02
C ASP A 212 -15.02 9.45 27.43
N ASP A 213 -13.95 8.72 27.74
CA ASP A 213 -12.67 9.23 28.24
C ASP A 213 -11.47 8.98 27.34
N GLY A 214 -11.64 8.16 26.28
CA GLY A 214 -10.56 7.83 25.35
C GLY A 214 -9.45 6.94 25.95
N THR A 215 -9.64 6.42 27.18
CA THR A 215 -8.64 5.57 27.84
C THR A 215 -8.34 4.32 27.01
N ARG A 216 -7.05 3.95 26.92
CA ARG A 216 -6.58 2.82 26.10
C ARG A 216 -5.99 1.75 27.00
N GLN A 217 -6.38 0.50 26.73
CA GLN A 217 -5.88 -0.69 27.40
C GLN A 217 -5.55 -1.76 26.37
N VAL A 218 -4.33 -2.28 26.37
CA VAL A 218 -3.97 -3.43 25.55
C VAL A 218 -4.66 -4.67 26.13
N LEU A 219 -5.47 -5.34 25.31
CA LEU A 219 -6.14 -6.59 25.65
C LEU A 219 -5.33 -7.80 25.23
N PHE A 220 -4.71 -7.73 24.05
CA PHE A 220 -3.93 -8.81 23.49
C PHE A 220 -2.88 -8.26 22.52
N ASP A 221 -1.64 -8.69 22.68
CA ASP A 221 -0.53 -8.33 21.78
C ASP A 221 0.14 -9.61 21.25
N PRO A 222 -0.31 -10.12 20.09
CA PRO A 222 0.27 -11.32 19.48
C PRO A 222 1.66 -11.04 18.89
N ASN A 223 2.06 -9.77 18.80
CA ASN A 223 3.30 -9.33 18.21
C ASN A 223 4.25 -8.72 19.24
N ALA A 224 4.13 -9.06 20.51
CA ALA A 224 4.91 -8.46 21.60
C ALA A 224 6.42 -8.60 21.40
N GLU A 225 6.90 -9.75 20.92
CA GLU A 225 8.32 -9.97 20.60
C GLU A 225 8.78 -9.07 19.45
N LEU A 226 8.02 -9.01 18.35
CA LEU A 226 8.31 -8.10 17.24
C LEU A 226 8.26 -6.64 17.69
N ALA A 227 7.31 -6.28 18.55
CA ALA A 227 7.24 -4.93 19.11
C ALA A 227 8.48 -4.60 19.95
N ALA A 228 9.00 -5.56 20.74
CA ALA A 228 10.24 -5.40 21.50
C ALA A 228 11.45 -5.26 20.56
N ASP A 229 11.52 -6.01 19.46
CA ASP A 229 12.56 -5.87 18.45
C ASP A 229 12.51 -4.50 17.77
N MET A 230 11.32 -4.05 17.39
CA MET A 230 11.11 -2.71 16.80
C MET A 230 11.49 -1.59 17.78
N ALA A 231 11.22 -1.74 19.08
CA ALA A 231 11.58 -0.76 20.09
C ALA A 231 13.10 -0.60 20.28
N ARG A 232 13.90 -1.63 19.94
CA ARG A 232 15.37 -1.57 19.90
C ARG A 232 15.90 -0.95 18.61
N ALA A 233 15.09 -0.87 17.57
CA ALA A 233 15.42 -0.19 16.33
C ALA A 233 15.20 1.33 16.46
N THR A 234 15.63 2.09 15.45
CA THR A 234 15.32 3.51 15.37
C THR A 234 13.80 3.71 15.22
N PRO A 235 13.17 4.51 16.11
CA PRO A 235 11.73 4.75 16.00
C PRO A 235 11.38 5.51 14.72
N ALA A 236 10.20 5.20 14.17
CA ALA A 236 9.65 5.93 13.05
C ALA A 236 9.30 7.38 13.45
N ARG A 237 9.61 8.32 12.57
CA ARG A 237 9.23 9.72 12.72
C ARG A 237 8.34 10.14 11.56
N LEU A 238 7.22 10.77 11.88
CA LEU A 238 6.40 11.42 10.88
C LEU A 238 7.14 12.64 10.33
N LEU A 239 7.36 12.66 9.03
CA LEU A 239 7.84 13.83 8.29
C LEU A 239 6.69 14.48 7.53
N GLN A 240 6.73 15.79 7.45
CA GLN A 240 5.84 16.61 6.63
C GLN A 240 6.71 17.60 5.85
N TRP A 241 6.43 17.75 4.56
CA TRP A 241 7.18 18.68 3.72
C TRP A 241 6.32 19.14 2.55
N SER A 242 6.83 20.13 1.82
CA SER A 242 6.22 20.63 0.60
C SER A 242 7.21 20.55 -0.55
N ASP A 243 6.71 20.31 -1.75
CA ASP A 243 7.51 20.49 -2.97
C ASP A 243 7.53 21.98 -3.42
N ALA A 244 8.24 22.25 -4.51
CA ALA A 244 8.37 23.58 -5.08
C ALA A 244 7.03 24.21 -5.56
N ARG A 245 6.00 23.37 -5.74
CA ARG A 245 4.63 23.82 -6.10
C ARG A 245 3.73 24.02 -4.88
N GLY A 246 4.26 23.87 -3.65
CA GLY A 246 3.52 23.99 -2.40
C GLY A 246 2.62 22.79 -2.07
N ARG A 247 2.73 21.67 -2.80
CA ARG A 247 1.98 20.45 -2.50
C ARG A 247 2.56 19.79 -1.26
N ARG A 248 1.70 19.51 -0.28
CA ARG A 248 2.11 18.96 1.03
C ARG A 248 2.08 17.45 1.04
N TYR A 249 3.19 16.85 1.44
CA TYR A 249 3.38 15.42 1.59
C TYR A 249 3.59 15.04 3.05
N SER A 250 3.38 13.77 3.36
CA SER A 250 3.75 13.15 4.62
C SER A 250 4.42 11.80 4.39
N GLY A 251 5.20 11.34 5.35
CA GLY A 251 5.85 10.03 5.28
C GLY A 251 6.40 9.57 6.61
N GLN A 252 6.72 8.28 6.70
CA GLN A 252 7.33 7.67 7.88
C GLN A 252 8.82 7.45 7.63
N PHE A 253 9.64 8.08 8.44
CA PHE A 253 11.10 8.08 8.33
C PHE A 253 11.76 7.28 9.44
N PHE A 254 12.64 6.38 9.06
CA PHE A 254 13.53 5.61 9.94
C PHE A 254 14.95 6.11 9.72
N ALA A 255 15.54 6.76 10.72
CA ALA A 255 16.92 7.24 10.63
C ALA A 255 17.90 6.06 10.63
N ALA A 256 18.98 6.17 9.88
CA ALA A 256 20.02 5.17 9.84
C ALA A 256 20.68 5.01 11.22
N HIS A 257 20.89 3.76 11.65
CA HIS A 257 21.56 3.43 12.92
C HIS A 257 23.06 3.27 12.70
N GLY A 258 23.85 3.70 13.67
CA GLY A 258 25.29 3.38 13.73
C GLY A 258 26.11 3.89 12.54
N THR A 259 25.70 4.97 11.89
CA THR A 259 26.51 5.57 10.82
C THR A 259 27.80 6.14 11.40
N GLY A 260 28.94 5.65 10.92
CA GLY A 260 30.24 6.27 11.17
C GLY A 260 30.28 7.73 10.71
N ALA A 261 31.44 8.35 10.58
CA ALA A 261 31.61 9.77 10.22
C ALA A 261 31.02 10.21 8.87
N GLY A 262 30.43 9.29 8.07
CA GLY A 262 29.88 9.56 6.74
C GLY A 262 28.36 9.82 6.75
N LYS A 263 27.88 10.54 5.73
CA LYS A 263 26.44 10.71 5.49
C LYS A 263 25.81 9.38 5.10
N PRO A 264 24.71 8.93 5.74
CA PRO A 264 24.05 7.68 5.38
C PRO A 264 23.37 7.76 4.01
N PRO A 265 23.26 6.63 3.28
CA PRO A 265 22.39 6.52 2.11
C PRO A 265 20.92 6.52 2.52
N LEU A 266 20.04 6.72 1.55
CA LEU A 266 18.60 6.74 1.74
C LEU A 266 17.92 5.70 0.85
N PHE A 267 17.02 4.91 1.43
CA PHE A 267 16.03 4.13 0.70
C PHE A 267 14.66 4.82 0.76
N VAL A 268 13.94 4.85 -0.37
CA VAL A 268 12.61 5.44 -0.46
C VAL A 268 11.62 4.43 -1.02
N THR A 269 10.44 4.35 -0.43
CA THR A 269 9.27 3.71 -1.05
C THR A 269 8.12 4.70 -1.08
N TYR A 270 7.30 4.63 -2.12
CA TYR A 270 6.22 5.58 -2.36
C TYR A 270 4.90 4.86 -2.52
N TYR A 271 3.86 5.47 -2.01
CA TYR A 271 2.48 5.39 -2.35
C TYR A 271 1.55 5.42 -1.14
N SER A 272 1.66 4.55 -0.14
CA SER A 272 0.78 4.56 1.04
C SER A 272 1.44 3.87 2.23
N CYS A 273 1.47 4.55 3.37
CA CYS A 273 2.20 4.12 4.57
C CYS A 273 1.33 4.19 5.83
N PRO A 274 0.12 3.60 5.84
CA PRO A 274 -0.74 3.62 7.02
C PRO A 274 -0.32 2.54 8.02
N GLY A 275 -0.48 2.80 9.30
CA GLY A 275 -0.29 1.81 10.37
C GLY A 275 1.14 1.26 10.42
N PHE A 276 1.29 -0.04 10.61
CA PHE A 276 2.60 -0.68 10.74
C PHE A 276 3.31 -0.79 9.39
N VAL A 277 4.39 -0.04 9.24
CA VAL A 277 5.12 0.12 7.97
C VAL A 277 6.35 -0.80 7.95
N ARG A 278 6.13 -2.11 8.17
CA ARG A 278 7.21 -3.09 8.20
C ARG A 278 8.01 -3.11 6.90
N GLY A 279 7.33 -3.22 5.78
CA GLY A 279 7.93 -3.38 4.47
C GLY A 279 7.34 -2.49 3.38
N GLY A 280 6.73 -1.37 3.72
CA GLY A 280 6.05 -0.49 2.77
C GLY A 280 4.82 -1.15 2.13
N VAL A 281 4.35 -0.59 1.01
CA VAL A 281 3.26 -1.17 0.22
C VAL A 281 3.72 -2.51 -0.35
N GLY A 282 2.91 -3.55 -0.17
CA GLY A 282 3.26 -4.92 -0.58
C GLY A 282 4.11 -5.69 0.43
N ASP A 283 4.66 -5.01 1.45
CA ASP A 283 5.44 -5.62 2.50
C ASP A 283 6.68 -6.37 1.94
N GLU A 284 7.50 -5.66 1.15
CA GLU A 284 8.66 -6.22 0.46
C GLU A 284 9.99 -5.54 0.81
N TRP A 285 9.97 -4.33 1.37
CA TRP A 285 11.17 -3.55 1.72
C TRP A 285 11.23 -3.31 3.24
N PRO A 286 12.07 -4.05 4.00
CA PRO A 286 12.07 -3.98 5.47
C PRO A 286 12.74 -2.68 5.96
N LEU A 287 11.94 -1.62 6.11
CA LEU A 287 12.42 -0.26 6.39
C LEU A 287 13.26 -0.16 7.66
N ALA A 288 12.81 -0.76 8.75
CA ALA A 288 13.56 -0.76 10.00
C ALA A 288 14.87 -1.56 9.89
N ALA A 289 14.87 -2.70 9.17
CA ALA A 289 16.09 -3.49 8.95
C ALA A 289 17.09 -2.74 8.06
N LEU A 290 16.65 -2.01 7.05
CA LEU A 290 17.51 -1.12 6.27
C LEU A 290 18.11 -0.03 7.15
N ALA A 291 17.32 0.58 8.04
CA ALA A 291 17.81 1.56 8.98
C ALA A 291 18.86 0.98 9.94
N GLN A 292 18.64 -0.25 10.44
CA GLN A 292 19.60 -0.95 11.31
C GLN A 292 20.95 -1.23 10.64
N VAL A 293 20.96 -1.48 9.33
CA VAL A 293 22.22 -1.67 8.57
C VAL A 293 22.81 -0.37 8.01
N GLY A 294 22.36 0.78 8.51
CA GLY A 294 22.93 2.09 8.18
C GLY A 294 22.40 2.72 6.90
N ILE A 295 21.26 2.28 6.39
CA ILE A 295 20.54 2.89 5.26
C ILE A 295 19.27 3.53 5.81
N ALA A 296 19.21 4.86 5.87
CA ALA A 296 17.96 5.53 6.28
C ALA A 296 16.82 5.14 5.33
N ALA A 297 15.60 5.01 5.85
CA ALA A 297 14.47 4.57 5.06
C ALA A 297 13.27 5.52 5.20
N LEU A 298 12.58 5.79 4.10
CA LEU A 298 11.42 6.66 4.05
C LEU A 298 10.28 6.01 3.27
N CYS A 299 9.11 5.91 3.90
CA CYS A 299 7.86 5.57 3.22
C CYS A 299 7.04 6.84 3.02
N ILE A 300 6.74 7.19 1.77
CA ILE A 300 6.05 8.43 1.38
C ILE A 300 4.57 8.13 1.08
N ASN A 301 3.66 8.92 1.60
CA ASN A 301 2.25 8.91 1.23
C ASN A 301 2.02 9.75 -0.03
N GLN A 302 1.24 9.21 -0.97
CA GLN A 302 0.74 10.01 -2.11
C GLN A 302 -0.15 11.15 -1.62
N LEU A 303 -0.31 12.16 -2.47
CA LEU A 303 -1.25 13.24 -2.20
C LEU A 303 -2.67 12.70 -2.00
N PRO A 304 -3.46 13.33 -1.12
CA PRO A 304 -4.85 12.93 -0.89
C PRO A 304 -5.74 13.16 -2.11
N GLY A 305 -5.48 14.20 -2.88
CA GLY A 305 -6.16 14.47 -4.14
C GLY A 305 -5.63 13.58 -5.25
N TYR A 306 -6.54 12.95 -5.99
CA TYR A 306 -6.20 12.06 -7.09
C TYR A 306 -6.46 12.76 -8.42
N THR A 307 -5.43 12.95 -9.23
CA THR A 307 -5.60 13.38 -10.62
C THR A 307 -5.80 12.18 -11.54
N MET A 308 -6.70 12.29 -12.50
CA MET A 308 -6.91 11.24 -13.52
C MET A 308 -5.79 11.24 -14.57
N ASP A 309 -5.02 12.32 -14.70
CA ASP A 309 -3.86 12.32 -15.59
C ASP A 309 -2.71 11.51 -15.03
N ALA A 310 -2.35 10.43 -15.71
CA ALA A 310 -1.30 9.51 -15.29
C ALA A 310 0.09 10.15 -15.28
N VAL A 311 0.38 11.06 -16.20
CA VAL A 311 1.67 11.78 -16.24
C VAL A 311 1.80 12.70 -15.05
N GLU A 312 0.72 13.43 -14.72
CA GLU A 312 0.71 14.27 -13.53
C GLU A 312 0.87 13.45 -12.25
N ARG A 313 0.17 12.31 -12.12
CA ARG A 313 0.31 11.43 -10.96
C ARG A 313 1.74 10.91 -10.77
N HIS A 314 2.39 10.47 -11.85
CA HIS A 314 3.79 10.04 -11.78
C HIS A 314 4.72 11.20 -11.45
N GLY A 315 4.47 12.37 -12.05
CA GLY A 315 5.20 13.61 -11.75
C GLY A 315 5.03 14.06 -10.29
N GLN A 316 3.85 13.90 -9.70
CA GLN A 316 3.63 14.14 -8.26
C GLN A 316 4.48 13.20 -7.40
N GLY A 317 4.56 11.92 -7.78
CA GLY A 317 5.41 10.95 -7.10
C GLY A 317 6.89 11.30 -7.17
N LEU A 318 7.40 11.63 -8.36
CA LEU A 318 8.78 12.08 -8.53
C LEU A 318 9.08 13.33 -7.70
N ALA A 319 8.21 14.34 -7.75
CA ALA A 319 8.39 15.57 -6.98
C ALA A 319 8.38 15.32 -5.45
N ALA A 320 7.57 14.36 -4.99
CA ALA A 320 7.57 13.95 -3.59
C ALA A 320 8.92 13.35 -3.18
N VAL A 321 9.50 12.50 -4.03
CA VAL A 321 10.80 11.86 -3.77
C VAL A 321 11.93 12.90 -3.81
N GLU A 322 11.99 13.74 -4.85
CA GLU A 322 13.02 14.78 -4.99
C GLU A 322 13.02 15.77 -3.82
N SER A 323 11.84 16.25 -3.45
CA SER A 323 11.68 17.20 -2.34
C SER A 323 12.02 16.56 -0.98
N ALA A 324 11.68 15.28 -0.77
CA ALA A 324 12.07 14.55 0.42
C ALA A 324 13.59 14.33 0.51
N VAL A 325 14.25 13.97 -0.60
CA VAL A 325 15.71 13.83 -0.65
C VAL A 325 16.40 15.17 -0.37
N ALA A 326 15.91 16.26 -0.94
CA ALA A 326 16.45 17.60 -0.67
C ALA A 326 16.30 17.97 0.82
N LEU A 327 15.12 17.76 1.40
CA LEU A 327 14.87 18.01 2.82
C LEU A 327 15.80 17.20 3.72
N LEU A 328 15.88 15.89 3.50
CA LEU A 328 16.67 14.99 4.34
C LEU A 328 18.17 15.21 4.18
N SER A 329 18.64 15.59 2.98
CA SER A 329 20.04 15.94 2.76
C SER A 329 20.45 17.19 3.53
N SER A 330 19.55 18.16 3.69
CA SER A 330 19.81 19.39 4.44
C SER A 330 19.64 19.21 5.95
N GLN A 331 18.62 18.47 6.40
CA GLN A 331 18.28 18.38 7.82
C GLN A 331 18.81 17.15 8.54
N ALA A 332 18.93 16.01 7.85
CA ALA A 332 19.36 14.73 8.41
C ALA A 332 20.71 14.24 7.88
N GLY A 333 21.40 15.06 7.10
CA GLY A 333 22.74 14.73 6.58
C GLY A 333 22.78 13.53 5.63
N ILE A 334 21.69 13.20 4.95
CA ILE A 334 21.62 12.09 3.98
C ILE A 334 22.52 12.38 2.77
N ASP A 335 23.16 11.33 2.28
CA ASP A 335 23.92 11.39 1.02
C ASP A 335 22.98 11.31 -0.18
N ARG A 336 22.76 12.44 -0.84
CA ARG A 336 21.89 12.54 -2.01
C ARG A 336 22.37 11.77 -3.24
N THR A 337 23.62 11.33 -3.27
CA THR A 337 24.18 10.53 -4.37
C THR A 337 23.95 9.04 -4.20
N ARG A 338 23.54 8.61 -3.00
CA ARG A 338 23.29 7.21 -2.63
C ARG A 338 21.82 7.01 -2.26
N VAL A 339 20.93 7.25 -3.21
CA VAL A 339 19.49 7.08 -3.04
C VAL A 339 19.02 5.81 -3.75
N GLY A 340 18.41 4.89 -3.00
CA GLY A 340 17.71 3.73 -3.52
C GLY A 340 16.21 3.93 -3.49
N MET A 341 15.48 3.31 -4.41
CA MET A 341 14.03 3.35 -4.40
C MET A 341 13.43 1.98 -4.73
N GLY A 342 12.29 1.67 -4.10
CA GLY A 342 11.56 0.44 -4.41
C GLY A 342 10.06 0.62 -4.27
N GLY A 343 9.29 -0.18 -5.03
CA GLY A 343 7.83 -0.07 -4.97
C GLY A 343 7.08 -1.21 -5.62
N LEU A 344 5.86 -1.41 -5.12
CA LEU A 344 4.83 -2.30 -5.66
C LEU A 344 3.67 -1.45 -6.22
N SER A 345 2.98 -1.96 -7.22
CA SER A 345 1.80 -1.34 -7.83
C SER A 345 2.12 0.07 -8.34
N PHE A 346 1.37 1.08 -7.95
CA PHE A 346 1.68 2.46 -8.31
C PHE A 346 3.05 2.93 -7.78
N GLY A 347 3.51 2.40 -6.64
CA GLY A 347 4.87 2.65 -6.14
C GLY A 347 5.97 2.12 -7.07
N GLY A 348 5.75 0.97 -7.72
CA GLY A 348 6.64 0.44 -8.76
C GLY A 348 6.65 1.32 -10.01
N ALA A 349 5.48 1.81 -10.42
CA ALA A 349 5.37 2.75 -11.55
C ALA A 349 6.12 4.06 -11.28
N VAL A 350 5.97 4.64 -10.08
CA VAL A 350 6.72 5.84 -9.68
C VAL A 350 8.23 5.55 -9.57
N THR A 351 8.63 4.36 -9.12
CA THR A 351 10.05 3.97 -9.07
C THR A 351 10.67 3.96 -10.48
N LEU A 352 10.02 3.34 -11.46
CA LEU A 352 10.51 3.33 -12.84
C LEU A 352 10.41 4.71 -13.49
N TRP A 353 9.36 5.48 -13.19
CA TRP A 353 9.25 6.87 -13.63
C TRP A 353 10.40 7.72 -13.09
N THR A 354 10.74 7.60 -11.81
CA THR A 354 11.88 8.29 -11.22
C THR A 354 13.19 7.89 -11.89
N ALA A 355 13.36 6.60 -12.23
CA ALA A 355 14.55 6.09 -12.91
C ALA A 355 14.68 6.57 -14.37
N THR A 356 13.55 6.87 -15.05
CA THR A 356 13.55 7.36 -16.44
C THR A 356 13.58 8.87 -16.56
N GLU A 357 13.00 9.60 -15.59
CA GLU A 357 12.85 11.05 -15.66
C GLU A 357 13.82 11.82 -14.76
N SER A 358 14.68 11.12 -14.02
CA SER A 358 15.72 11.74 -13.19
C SER A 358 16.99 10.88 -13.11
N ASN A 359 18.08 11.49 -12.64
CA ASN A 359 19.34 10.82 -12.31
C ASN A 359 19.49 10.59 -10.79
N LEU A 360 18.40 10.64 -10.03
CA LEU A 360 18.41 10.62 -8.58
C LEU A 360 18.83 9.24 -8.02
N LEU A 361 18.42 8.15 -8.68
CA LEU A 361 18.54 6.81 -8.11
C LEU A 361 19.92 6.20 -8.36
N ALA A 362 20.50 5.64 -7.30
CA ALA A 362 21.69 4.79 -7.34
C ALA A 362 21.34 3.32 -7.60
N ALA A 363 20.18 2.87 -7.15
CA ALA A 363 19.64 1.54 -7.40
C ALA A 363 18.13 1.54 -7.25
N ALA A 364 17.44 0.62 -7.94
CA ALA A 364 16.00 0.46 -7.84
C ALA A 364 15.61 -1.01 -7.59
N SER A 365 14.43 -1.23 -6.99
CA SER A 365 13.83 -2.55 -6.81
C SER A 365 12.32 -2.47 -7.10
N VAL A 366 11.82 -3.27 -8.04
CA VAL A 366 10.43 -3.21 -8.52
C VAL A 366 9.77 -4.58 -8.43
N ALA A 367 8.59 -4.62 -7.82
CA ALA A 367 7.91 -5.88 -7.49
C ALA A 367 6.76 -6.25 -8.44
N ASN A 368 6.39 -5.38 -9.36
CA ASN A 368 5.28 -5.59 -10.31
C ASN A 368 5.58 -5.01 -11.69
N PRO A 369 4.86 -5.44 -12.74
CA PRO A 369 4.91 -4.79 -14.03
C PRO A 369 4.30 -3.38 -13.98
N VAL A 370 4.75 -2.54 -14.89
CA VAL A 370 4.15 -1.23 -15.14
C VAL A 370 3.60 -1.18 -16.56
N VAL A 371 2.81 -0.17 -16.83
CA VAL A 371 2.17 0.04 -18.13
C VAL A 371 3.18 0.06 -19.28
N SER A 372 2.98 -0.87 -20.23
CA SER A 372 3.85 -1.09 -21.39
C SER A 372 3.09 -1.80 -22.52
N PRO A 373 3.60 -1.89 -23.75
CA PRO A 373 2.96 -2.66 -24.82
C PRO A 373 2.70 -4.13 -24.44
N SER A 374 3.63 -4.80 -23.75
CA SER A 374 3.39 -6.16 -23.22
C SER A 374 2.25 -6.18 -22.20
N TYR A 375 2.16 -5.17 -21.34
CA TYR A 375 1.05 -5.02 -20.39
C TYR A 375 -0.30 -4.90 -21.12
N TYR A 376 -0.36 -4.12 -22.19
CA TYR A 376 -1.55 -4.03 -23.05
C TYR A 376 -1.86 -5.35 -23.72
N LEU A 377 -0.86 -5.96 -24.39
CA LEU A 377 -1.05 -7.18 -25.18
C LEU A 377 -1.66 -8.30 -24.34
N PHE A 378 -1.04 -8.62 -23.19
CA PHE A 378 -1.53 -9.68 -22.32
C PHE A 378 -2.80 -9.27 -21.55
N GLY A 379 -2.86 -8.04 -21.08
CA GLY A 379 -4.01 -7.55 -20.33
C GLY A 379 -5.29 -7.45 -21.17
N SER A 380 -5.18 -7.19 -22.49
CA SER A 380 -6.33 -7.12 -23.39
C SER A 380 -7.10 -8.44 -23.48
N MET A 381 -6.48 -9.56 -23.15
CA MET A 381 -7.18 -10.86 -23.06
C MET A 381 -8.25 -10.91 -21.97
N LYS A 382 -8.21 -9.96 -21.01
CA LYS A 382 -9.27 -9.77 -20.00
C LYS A 382 -10.53 -9.07 -20.55
N GLY A 383 -10.47 -8.63 -21.81
CA GLY A 383 -11.59 -8.00 -22.49
C GLY A 383 -11.84 -6.54 -22.13
N GLU A 384 -13.07 -6.07 -22.38
CA GLU A 384 -13.45 -4.66 -22.28
C GLU A 384 -13.25 -4.02 -20.90
N PRO A 385 -13.47 -4.69 -19.76
CA PRO A 385 -13.20 -4.08 -18.45
C PRO A 385 -11.75 -3.61 -18.27
N PHE A 386 -10.78 -4.39 -18.76
CA PHE A 386 -9.37 -3.99 -18.74
C PHE A 386 -9.10 -2.81 -19.67
N LEU A 387 -9.62 -2.89 -20.91
CA LEU A 387 -9.41 -1.84 -21.92
C LEU A 387 -10.03 -0.51 -21.48
N LYS A 388 -11.23 -0.57 -20.86
CA LYS A 388 -11.85 0.61 -20.27
C LYS A 388 -11.01 1.20 -19.14
N GLY A 389 -10.52 0.37 -18.23
CA GLY A 389 -9.64 0.81 -17.15
C GLY A 389 -8.36 1.48 -17.68
N LEU A 390 -7.78 0.92 -18.75
CA LEU A 390 -6.57 1.49 -19.37
C LEU A 390 -6.84 2.88 -19.97
N ARG A 391 -7.98 3.05 -20.65
CA ARG A 391 -8.41 4.35 -21.18
C ARG A 391 -8.69 5.36 -20.06
N ASP A 392 -9.47 4.96 -19.06
CA ASP A 392 -9.93 5.86 -18.01
C ASP A 392 -8.79 6.32 -17.08
N MET A 393 -7.90 5.40 -16.72
CA MET A 393 -6.83 5.66 -15.74
C MET A 393 -5.53 6.18 -16.37
N TRP A 394 -5.26 5.85 -17.64
CA TRP A 394 -3.97 6.11 -18.28
C TRP A 394 -4.09 6.94 -19.56
N GLY A 395 -5.28 7.08 -20.10
CA GLY A 395 -5.51 7.69 -21.41
C GLY A 395 -4.91 6.88 -22.57
N LEU A 396 -4.84 5.54 -22.40
CA LEU A 396 -4.21 4.64 -23.37
C LEU A 396 -5.25 3.81 -24.11
N GLY A 397 -5.18 3.84 -25.44
CA GLY A 397 -5.77 2.85 -26.33
C GLY A 397 -4.74 1.78 -26.73
N ALA A 398 -4.98 1.08 -27.83
CA ALA A 398 -3.96 0.21 -28.42
C ALA A 398 -2.68 1.02 -28.73
N PRO A 399 -1.49 0.39 -28.75
CA PRO A 399 -0.24 1.09 -29.02
C PRO A 399 -0.26 1.91 -30.31
N GLU A 400 -0.97 1.42 -31.33
CA GLU A 400 -1.13 2.07 -32.63
C GLU A 400 -2.09 3.26 -32.58
N GLN A 401 -3.03 3.25 -31.63
CA GLN A 401 -4.05 4.31 -31.48
C GLN A 401 -3.53 5.51 -30.69
N THR A 402 -2.66 5.27 -29.69
CA THR A 402 -2.14 6.30 -28.80
C THR A 402 -0.61 6.23 -28.66
N PRO A 403 0.18 6.20 -29.76
CA PRO A 403 1.61 5.93 -29.71
C PRO A 403 2.39 6.95 -28.90
N GLU A 404 2.05 8.23 -28.99
CA GLU A 404 2.76 9.29 -28.25
C GLU A 404 2.51 9.16 -26.73
N ARG A 405 1.30 8.77 -26.32
CA ARG A 405 0.99 8.55 -24.91
C ARG A 405 1.76 7.35 -24.36
N TRP A 406 1.91 6.28 -25.17
CA TRP A 406 2.74 5.12 -24.81
C TRP A 406 4.22 5.50 -24.63
N LYS A 407 4.79 6.28 -25.53
CA LYS A 407 6.17 6.78 -25.43
C LYS A 407 6.41 7.58 -24.14
N VAL A 408 5.41 8.34 -23.70
CA VAL A 408 5.51 9.12 -22.46
C VAL A 408 5.39 8.24 -21.23
N LEU A 409 4.46 7.29 -21.20
CA LEU A 409 4.13 6.55 -19.96
C LEU A 409 4.95 5.27 -19.77
N SER A 410 5.31 4.58 -20.85
CA SER A 410 5.96 3.29 -20.76
C SER A 410 7.48 3.39 -20.68
N PRO A 411 8.12 2.70 -19.72
CA PRO A 411 9.57 2.61 -19.64
C PRO A 411 10.18 1.91 -20.86
N ALA A 412 9.43 1.06 -21.58
CA ALA A 412 9.90 0.34 -22.74
C ALA A 412 10.44 1.25 -23.87
N PHE A 413 9.98 2.51 -23.90
CA PHE A 413 10.43 3.52 -24.88
C PHE A 413 11.49 4.48 -24.35
N LYS A 414 12.04 4.23 -23.15
CA LYS A 414 12.97 5.13 -22.46
C LYS A 414 14.11 4.39 -21.75
N LEU A 415 14.40 3.17 -22.17
CA LEU A 415 15.35 2.31 -21.48
C LEU A 415 16.77 2.91 -21.43
N GLU A 416 17.13 3.68 -22.43
CA GLU A 416 18.40 4.40 -22.49
C GLU A 416 18.56 5.45 -21.38
N ARG A 417 17.46 5.98 -20.86
CA ARG A 417 17.46 6.97 -19.77
C ARG A 417 17.69 6.33 -18.39
N ILE A 418 17.41 5.04 -18.24
CA ILE A 418 17.60 4.34 -16.98
C ILE A 418 19.08 4.14 -16.73
N ARG A 419 19.65 4.82 -15.73
CA ARG A 419 21.05 4.67 -15.34
C ARG A 419 21.24 3.78 -14.11
N ALA A 420 20.24 3.70 -13.25
CA ALA A 420 20.29 2.86 -12.06
C ALA A 420 20.11 1.39 -12.41
N PRO A 421 20.84 0.47 -11.78
CA PRO A 421 20.56 -0.96 -11.86
C PRO A 421 19.21 -1.26 -11.20
N ILE A 422 18.47 -2.22 -11.76
CA ILE A 422 17.13 -2.56 -11.27
C ILE A 422 17.04 -4.01 -10.87
N LEU A 423 16.58 -4.28 -9.66
CA LEU A 423 16.17 -5.59 -9.19
C LEU A 423 14.67 -5.74 -9.42
N PHE A 424 14.27 -6.68 -10.27
CA PHE A 424 12.87 -7.07 -10.43
C PHE A 424 12.56 -8.33 -9.62
N GLN A 425 11.51 -8.27 -8.82
CA GLN A 425 11.05 -9.38 -7.99
C GLN A 425 9.55 -9.61 -8.23
N HIS A 426 9.22 -10.16 -9.39
CA HIS A 426 7.83 -10.25 -9.86
C HIS A 426 7.13 -11.53 -9.36
N SER A 427 5.82 -11.46 -9.23
CA SER A 427 4.97 -12.63 -9.09
C SER A 427 4.86 -13.38 -10.42
N GLU A 428 4.64 -14.71 -10.34
CA GLU A 428 4.44 -15.54 -11.52
C GLU A 428 3.29 -15.07 -12.40
N GLN A 429 2.24 -14.54 -11.79
CA GLN A 429 1.07 -14.08 -12.54
C GLN A 429 1.31 -12.80 -13.35
N GLU A 430 2.40 -12.08 -13.10
CA GLU A 430 2.56 -10.73 -13.63
C GLU A 430 3.82 -10.50 -14.48
N TYR A 431 4.87 -11.33 -14.38
CA TYR A 431 6.14 -11.03 -15.04
C TYR A 431 6.02 -10.92 -16.57
N LEU A 432 5.07 -11.66 -17.18
CA LEU A 432 4.83 -11.61 -18.64
C LEU A 432 4.40 -10.21 -19.12
N TYR A 433 3.75 -9.44 -18.27
CA TYR A 433 3.30 -8.09 -18.60
C TYR A 433 4.44 -7.08 -18.78
N ALA A 434 5.68 -7.48 -18.45
CA ALA A 434 6.83 -6.60 -18.39
C ALA A 434 7.94 -6.97 -19.39
N LEU A 435 7.73 -7.98 -20.25
CA LEU A 435 8.78 -8.59 -21.08
C LEU A 435 9.47 -7.59 -22.04
N ASP A 436 8.74 -6.58 -22.52
CA ASP A 436 9.24 -5.60 -23.49
C ASP A 436 10.29 -4.63 -22.90
N TYR A 437 10.35 -4.47 -21.60
CA TYR A 437 11.44 -3.74 -20.94
C TYR A 437 12.35 -4.63 -20.11
N LEU A 438 11.86 -5.77 -19.57
CA LEU A 438 12.69 -6.70 -18.82
C LEU A 438 13.77 -7.33 -19.70
N ILE A 439 13.39 -7.87 -20.89
CA ILE A 439 14.34 -8.57 -21.75
C ILE A 439 15.48 -7.64 -22.21
N PRO A 440 15.24 -6.44 -22.73
CA PRO A 440 16.32 -5.53 -23.09
C PRO A 440 17.23 -5.16 -21.91
N LEU A 441 16.69 -4.91 -20.72
CA LEU A 441 17.50 -4.57 -19.54
C LEU A 441 18.35 -5.76 -19.06
N LEU A 442 17.81 -6.97 -19.09
CA LEU A 442 18.55 -8.19 -18.74
C LEU A 442 19.69 -8.44 -19.74
N ARG A 443 19.41 -8.31 -21.05
CA ARG A 443 20.43 -8.45 -22.13
C ARG A 443 21.55 -7.42 -22.01
N ALA A 444 21.20 -6.20 -21.60
CA ALA A 444 22.16 -5.13 -21.38
C ALA A 444 22.89 -5.24 -20.03
N GLN A 445 22.67 -6.30 -19.26
CA GLN A 445 23.21 -6.47 -17.90
C GLN A 445 22.95 -5.26 -16.99
N ARG A 446 21.72 -4.70 -17.05
CA ARG A 446 21.32 -3.54 -16.24
C ARG A 446 20.25 -3.89 -15.20
N ALA A 447 19.79 -5.13 -15.21
CA ALA A 447 18.79 -5.62 -14.29
C ALA A 447 19.02 -7.08 -13.90
N GLU A 448 18.42 -7.48 -12.79
CA GLU A 448 18.24 -8.87 -12.39
C GLU A 448 16.75 -9.15 -12.16
N LEU A 449 16.29 -10.34 -12.52
CA LEU A 449 14.89 -10.74 -12.38
C LEU A 449 14.78 -12.02 -11.56
N TYR A 450 13.90 -11.97 -10.54
CA TYR A 450 13.40 -13.14 -9.83
C TYR A 450 11.89 -13.23 -10.01
N VAL A 451 11.41 -14.44 -10.28
CA VAL A 451 9.97 -14.71 -10.40
C VAL A 451 9.57 -15.67 -9.30
N PHE A 452 8.54 -15.32 -8.55
CA PHE A 452 8.03 -16.08 -7.44
C PHE A 452 6.80 -16.89 -7.87
N ALA A 453 6.96 -18.23 -7.85
CA ALA A 453 5.90 -19.15 -8.24
C ALA A 453 4.70 -19.08 -7.27
N ASN A 454 3.50 -19.22 -7.84
CA ASN A 454 2.24 -19.22 -7.09
C ASN A 454 2.02 -17.97 -6.22
N GLU A 455 2.54 -16.83 -6.64
CA GLU A 455 2.30 -15.56 -5.97
C GLU A 455 1.41 -14.65 -6.81
N PRO A 456 0.39 -14.04 -6.20
CA PRO A 456 -0.42 -12.98 -6.81
C PRO A 456 0.32 -11.64 -6.77
N HIS A 457 -0.37 -10.55 -7.14
CA HIS A 457 0.16 -9.19 -7.16
C HIS A 457 0.92 -8.80 -5.87
N GLN A 458 0.39 -9.14 -4.71
CA GLN A 458 1.10 -9.02 -3.43
C GLN A 458 1.51 -10.41 -2.96
N LYS A 459 2.81 -10.66 -2.87
CA LYS A 459 3.32 -11.91 -2.33
C LYS A 459 2.84 -12.13 -0.90
N PHE A 460 2.41 -13.34 -0.58
CA PHE A 460 1.87 -13.65 0.74
C PHE A 460 2.54 -14.84 1.42
N GLN A 461 3.21 -15.72 0.66
CA GLN A 461 3.89 -16.88 1.23
C GLN A 461 5.08 -16.42 2.09
N PRO A 462 5.17 -16.84 3.38
CA PRO A 462 6.18 -16.32 4.30
C PRO A 462 7.63 -16.53 3.83
N GLN A 463 7.93 -17.69 3.23
CA GLN A 463 9.26 -17.98 2.69
C GLN A 463 9.64 -17.05 1.54
N HIS A 464 8.69 -16.73 0.66
CA HIS A 464 8.91 -15.78 -0.42
C HIS A 464 9.11 -14.36 0.10
N LYS A 465 8.34 -13.94 1.10
CA LYS A 465 8.54 -12.64 1.75
C LYS A 465 9.90 -12.53 2.40
N LEU A 466 10.34 -13.57 3.10
CA LEU A 466 11.68 -13.60 3.70
C LEU A 466 12.77 -13.49 2.63
N ALA A 467 12.65 -14.22 1.52
CA ALA A 467 13.59 -14.16 0.41
C ALA A 467 13.62 -12.77 -0.25
N VAL A 468 12.47 -12.13 -0.42
CA VAL A 468 12.36 -10.76 -0.95
C VAL A 468 13.00 -9.75 -0.01
N TYR A 469 12.73 -9.86 1.30
CA TYR A 469 13.33 -8.99 2.31
C TYR A 469 14.85 -9.08 2.32
N ALA A 470 15.38 -10.31 2.45
CA ALA A 470 16.82 -10.54 2.49
C ALA A 470 17.50 -10.00 1.22
N ARG A 471 16.91 -10.26 0.04
CA ARG A 471 17.49 -9.82 -1.22
C ARG A 471 17.42 -8.30 -1.40
N ASN A 472 16.35 -7.64 -0.96
CA ASN A 472 16.27 -6.19 -0.98
C ASN A 472 17.30 -5.54 -0.04
N VAL A 473 17.52 -6.10 1.16
CA VAL A 473 18.59 -5.62 2.05
C VAL A 473 19.95 -5.80 1.40
N ASP A 474 20.26 -6.99 0.88
CA ASP A 474 21.53 -7.27 0.20
C ASP A 474 21.73 -6.34 -1.01
N TRP A 475 20.68 -6.14 -1.84
CA TRP A 475 20.72 -5.28 -3.01
C TRP A 475 21.09 -3.85 -2.66
N PHE A 476 20.37 -3.24 -1.71
CA PHE A 476 20.64 -1.86 -1.36
C PHE A 476 21.94 -1.70 -0.59
N ARG A 477 22.38 -2.67 0.21
CA ARG A 477 23.73 -2.65 0.81
C ARG A 477 24.82 -2.72 -0.25
N PHE A 478 24.65 -3.58 -1.26
CA PHE A 478 25.63 -3.70 -2.34
C PHE A 478 25.79 -2.39 -3.13
N TRP A 479 24.68 -1.78 -3.52
CA TRP A 479 24.71 -0.59 -4.38
C TRP A 479 24.92 0.73 -3.64
N LEU A 480 24.50 0.83 -2.39
CA LEU A 480 24.54 2.07 -1.64
C LEU A 480 25.69 2.12 -0.61
N GLN A 481 26.27 0.97 -0.23
CA GLN A 481 27.31 0.88 0.79
C GLN A 481 28.56 0.10 0.32
N ASP A 482 28.58 -0.41 -0.92
CA ASP A 482 29.62 -1.33 -1.44
C ASP A 482 29.82 -2.58 -0.56
N TYR A 483 28.79 -3.01 0.15
CA TYR A 483 28.83 -4.14 1.05
C TYR A 483 28.41 -5.45 0.36
N GLN A 484 29.13 -6.53 0.63
CA GLN A 484 28.79 -7.89 0.22
C GLN A 484 28.80 -8.80 1.46
N ASP A 485 27.73 -9.56 1.63
CA ASP A 485 27.65 -10.60 2.64
C ASP A 485 28.56 -11.77 2.22
N ALA A 486 29.43 -12.22 3.13
CA ALA A 486 30.38 -13.28 2.88
C ALA A 486 29.76 -14.70 2.91
N ALA A 487 28.46 -14.82 3.18
CA ALA A 487 27.75 -16.08 3.23
C ALA A 487 27.89 -16.85 1.88
N PRO A 488 28.41 -18.10 1.89
CA PRO A 488 28.70 -18.83 0.65
C PRO A 488 27.51 -18.99 -0.27
N GLU A 489 26.31 -19.17 0.26
CA GLU A 489 25.06 -19.29 -0.49
C GLU A 489 24.69 -18.03 -1.27
N LYS A 490 25.25 -16.89 -0.93
CA LYS A 490 25.05 -15.60 -1.61
C LYS A 490 26.12 -15.32 -2.67
N ALA A 491 27.19 -16.10 -2.75
CA ALA A 491 28.33 -15.84 -3.64
C ALA A 491 27.90 -15.68 -5.12
N ALA A 492 27.01 -16.55 -5.62
CA ALA A 492 26.51 -16.49 -6.97
C ALA A 492 25.65 -15.23 -7.23
N GLN A 493 24.87 -14.77 -6.24
CA GLN A 493 24.10 -13.53 -6.31
C GLN A 493 25.04 -12.32 -6.47
N TYR A 494 26.03 -12.19 -5.63
CA TYR A 494 26.99 -11.09 -5.71
C TYR A 494 27.88 -11.15 -6.96
N ALA A 495 28.19 -12.35 -7.49
CA ALA A 495 28.90 -12.47 -8.76
C ALA A 495 28.11 -11.85 -9.92
N ARG A 496 26.79 -12.10 -9.99
CA ARG A 496 25.92 -11.46 -10.99
C ARG A 496 25.83 -9.94 -10.81
N TRP A 497 25.73 -9.46 -9.57
CA TRP A 497 25.67 -8.03 -9.29
C TRP A 497 26.99 -7.29 -9.60
N ARG A 498 28.14 -7.94 -9.40
CA ARG A 498 29.43 -7.41 -9.88
C ARG A 498 29.48 -7.31 -11.39
N ALA A 499 28.94 -8.30 -12.10
CA ALA A 499 28.84 -8.24 -13.56
C ALA A 499 27.95 -7.07 -14.04
N ILE A 500 26.80 -6.86 -13.39
CA ILE A 500 25.95 -5.69 -13.64
C ILE A 500 26.75 -4.40 -13.37
N LYS A 501 27.47 -4.31 -12.25
CA LYS A 501 28.25 -3.12 -11.87
C LYS A 501 29.35 -2.82 -12.89
N ALA A 502 29.98 -3.83 -13.44
CA ALA A 502 31.02 -3.69 -14.48
C ALA A 502 30.44 -3.28 -15.85
N ALA A 503 29.17 -3.60 -16.14
CA ALA A 503 28.50 -3.25 -17.39
C ALA A 503 27.86 -1.84 -17.38
N LEU A 504 27.70 -1.23 -16.21
CA LEU A 504 27.14 0.11 -16.12
C LEU A 504 28.15 1.18 -16.55
N PRO A 505 27.70 2.21 -17.30
CA PRO A 505 28.55 3.37 -17.61
C PRO A 505 29.01 4.06 -16.32
N SER A 506 30.21 4.61 -16.36
CA SER A 506 30.73 5.41 -15.23
C SER A 506 29.76 6.58 -14.93
N ARG A 507 29.53 6.89 -13.67
CA ARG A 507 28.63 8.00 -13.26
C ARG A 507 29.18 9.40 -13.58
N GLY A 508 30.21 9.52 -14.37
CA GLY A 508 30.90 10.78 -14.68
C GLY A 508 30.78 11.23 -16.12
N ASP A 509 30.09 10.47 -16.99
CA ASP A 509 29.94 10.82 -18.41
C ASP A 509 28.52 11.32 -18.73
#